data_25066f4755b61cca573d600a73d61416
#
_entry.id   25066f4755b61cca573d600a73d61416
#
_cell.length_a   1.000
_cell.length_b   1.000
_cell.length_c   1.000
_cell.angle_alpha   90.00
_cell.angle_beta   90.00
_cell.angle_gamma   90.00
#
_symmetry.space_group_name_H-M   'P 1'
#
loop_
_entity.id
_entity.type
_entity.pdbx_description
1 polymer ?
#
loop_
_entity_poly.entity_id
_entity_poly.type
_entity_poly.pdbx_seq_one_letter_code
_entity_poly.pdbx_strand_id
1 'polypeptide(L)'
;DIAGSRAHARALGRAGLLTADELQRMEDALDTLQRHVDDGSFAPIEDDEDEATALERGLIDIAGDELGGKLRAGRSRNDQIACLIRMWLRRHSRVIAGLLLDLVNALIEQSEKAGRTVMPGRTHMQHAQPVLLAHQLMAHAWPLIRDVQRLIDWDKRINASPYGSGALAGNTLGLDPEAVARELGFSRVTDNSIDGTAARDLVAEFAFVAAMTGVDISRLSEEIIIWNTQEFAFVKLDDGYSTGSSIMPQKKNPDIAELARGKSGRLIGDLTGLLATLKGLPTAYARDLQEDKEAVFDQVDTLEVLLPAFTGMVRTMHFDGDRLEEEAPTGFALATDIAEWLVKNGVPFR
;
A
#
# COMPACT_ATOMS: atom_id res chain seq x y z
N ASP A 1 7.34 15.70 -8.09
CA ASP A 1 6.97 16.82 -9.00
C ASP A 1 8.10 17.19 -9.98
N ILE A 2 9.36 17.31 -9.53
CA ILE A 2 10.49 17.71 -10.39
C ILE A 2 10.62 16.81 -11.64
N ALA A 3 10.41 15.49 -11.51
CA ALA A 3 10.39 14.59 -12.66
C ALA A 3 9.30 14.94 -13.68
N GLY A 4 8.09 15.30 -13.21
CA GLY A 4 7.00 15.77 -14.04
C GLY A 4 7.35 17.10 -14.74
N SER A 5 7.95 18.02 -14.00
CA SER A 5 8.40 19.31 -14.51
C SER A 5 9.49 19.17 -15.59
N ARG A 6 10.42 18.21 -15.41
CA ARG A 6 11.45 17.87 -16.40
C ARG A 6 10.84 17.32 -17.71
N ALA A 7 9.92 16.36 -17.60
CA ALA A 7 9.24 15.82 -18.77
C ALA A 7 8.43 16.88 -19.52
N HIS A 8 7.83 17.82 -18.76
CA HIS A 8 7.10 18.95 -19.34
C HIS A 8 8.02 19.95 -20.06
N ALA A 9 9.18 20.30 -19.47
CA ALA A 9 10.17 21.17 -20.11
C ALA A 9 10.62 20.59 -21.48
N ARG A 10 10.86 19.27 -21.52
CA ARG A 10 11.17 18.58 -22.78
C ARG A 10 10.03 18.63 -23.79
N ALA A 11 8.78 18.51 -23.33
CA ALA A 11 7.63 18.66 -24.20
C ALA A 11 7.53 20.09 -24.78
N LEU A 12 7.80 21.13 -23.98
CA LEU A 12 7.88 22.50 -24.44
C LEU A 12 9.00 22.70 -25.49
N GLY A 13 10.15 22.08 -25.27
CA GLY A 13 11.26 22.07 -26.24
C GLY A 13 10.87 21.42 -27.57
N ARG A 14 10.22 20.25 -27.53
CA ARG A 14 9.72 19.55 -28.72
C ARG A 14 8.67 20.35 -29.48
N ALA A 15 7.85 21.12 -28.78
CA ALA A 15 6.85 22.00 -29.37
C ALA A 15 7.43 23.34 -29.88
N GLY A 16 8.73 23.57 -29.71
CA GLY A 16 9.39 24.80 -30.12
C GLY A 16 9.10 26.03 -29.24
N LEU A 17 8.56 25.80 -28.03
CA LEU A 17 8.25 26.85 -27.03
C LEU A 17 9.46 27.17 -26.14
N LEU A 18 10.46 26.29 -26.12
CA LEU A 18 11.80 26.52 -25.59
C LEU A 18 12.82 26.28 -26.71
N THR A 19 13.80 27.14 -26.83
CA THR A 19 14.98 26.88 -27.65
C THR A 19 15.84 25.80 -27.02
N ALA A 20 16.79 25.22 -27.75
CA ALA A 20 17.69 24.20 -27.21
C ALA A 20 18.51 24.72 -26.01
N ASP A 21 18.96 25.97 -26.04
CA ASP A 21 19.68 26.62 -24.93
C ASP A 21 18.77 26.81 -23.71
N GLU A 22 17.55 27.30 -23.91
CA GLU A 22 16.57 27.48 -22.83
C GLU A 22 16.20 26.16 -22.20
N LEU A 23 16.01 25.10 -22.99
CA LEU A 23 15.73 23.75 -22.46
C LEU A 23 16.89 23.26 -21.61
N GLN A 24 18.13 23.37 -22.06
CA GLN A 24 19.30 22.95 -21.29
C GLN A 24 19.40 23.71 -19.96
N ARG A 25 19.23 25.04 -19.99
CA ARG A 25 19.26 25.87 -18.79
C ARG A 25 18.12 25.52 -17.82
N MET A 26 16.94 25.16 -18.35
CA MET A 26 15.79 24.70 -17.54
C MET A 26 16.10 23.40 -16.86
N GLU A 27 16.70 22.44 -17.58
CA GLU A 27 17.10 21.14 -17.01
C GLU A 27 18.18 21.30 -15.94
N ASP A 28 19.17 22.14 -16.17
CA ASP A 28 20.24 22.46 -15.18
C ASP A 28 19.67 23.11 -13.92
N ALA A 29 18.66 23.99 -14.09
CA ALA A 29 17.95 24.59 -12.95
C ALA A 29 17.12 23.58 -12.17
N LEU A 30 16.42 22.63 -12.84
CA LEU A 30 15.69 21.54 -12.21
C LEU A 30 16.62 20.57 -11.48
N ASP A 31 17.83 20.30 -12.04
CA ASP A 31 18.86 19.50 -11.35
C ASP A 31 19.38 20.19 -10.09
N THR A 32 19.53 21.51 -10.15
CA THR A 32 19.94 22.31 -8.98
C THR A 32 18.84 22.30 -7.91
N LEU A 33 17.58 22.53 -8.32
CA LEU A 33 16.45 22.48 -7.40
C LEU A 33 16.32 21.07 -6.75
N GLN A 34 16.48 20.01 -7.54
CA GLN A 34 16.45 18.63 -6.99
C GLN A 34 17.53 18.44 -5.91
N ARG A 35 18.76 18.92 -6.15
CA ARG A 35 19.84 18.84 -5.14
C ARG A 35 19.48 19.62 -3.87
N HIS A 36 18.90 20.81 -4.01
CA HIS A 36 18.49 21.63 -2.86
C HIS A 36 17.35 20.95 -2.05
N VAL A 37 16.45 20.23 -2.72
CA VAL A 37 15.42 19.43 -2.03
C VAL A 37 16.06 18.23 -1.32
N ASP A 38 16.96 17.51 -1.98
CA ASP A 38 17.60 16.30 -1.45
C ASP A 38 18.52 16.60 -0.26
N ASP A 39 19.21 17.73 -0.25
CA ASP A 39 20.11 18.15 0.84
C ASP A 39 19.43 18.99 1.94
N GLY A 40 18.12 19.28 1.77
CA GLY A 40 17.32 20.02 2.73
C GLY A 40 17.57 21.54 2.74
N SER A 41 18.30 22.09 1.76
CA SER A 41 18.54 23.53 1.65
C SER A 41 17.37 24.30 1.02
N PHE A 42 16.42 23.58 0.40
CA PHE A 42 15.15 24.11 -0.08
C PHE A 42 14.02 23.73 0.87
N ALA A 43 13.21 24.71 1.26
CA ALA A 43 12.02 24.50 2.08
C ALA A 43 10.83 25.34 1.56
N PRO A 44 9.59 24.85 1.68
CA PRO A 44 8.40 25.69 1.51
C PRO A 44 8.39 26.85 2.51
N ILE A 45 7.76 27.95 2.11
CA ILE A 45 7.52 29.13 2.95
C ILE A 45 6.02 29.36 3.13
N GLU A 46 5.64 30.23 4.06
CA GLU A 46 4.23 30.51 4.42
C GLU A 46 3.38 30.99 3.22
N ASP A 47 4.00 31.68 2.25
CA ASP A 47 3.31 32.19 1.05
C ASP A 47 3.10 31.13 -0.04
N ASP A 48 3.70 29.95 0.08
CA ASP A 48 3.49 28.85 -0.87
C ASP A 48 2.14 28.17 -0.59
N GLU A 49 1.24 28.12 -1.59
CA GLU A 49 -0.07 27.46 -1.44
C GLU A 49 0.07 25.96 -1.25
N ASP A 50 1.05 25.34 -1.92
CA ASP A 50 1.35 23.91 -1.90
C ASP A 50 2.82 23.64 -2.30
N GLU A 51 3.25 22.39 -2.18
CA GLU A 51 4.60 21.97 -2.58
C GLU A 51 4.93 22.28 -4.04
N ALA A 52 3.94 22.22 -4.93
CA ALA A 52 4.15 22.51 -6.33
C ALA A 52 4.35 24.00 -6.58
N THR A 53 3.71 24.87 -5.80
CA THR A 53 3.96 26.32 -5.81
C THR A 53 5.34 26.62 -5.26
N ALA A 54 5.74 25.96 -4.16
CA ALA A 54 7.08 26.08 -3.60
C ALA A 54 8.16 25.70 -4.62
N LEU A 55 8.02 24.55 -5.29
CA LEU A 55 8.99 24.11 -6.31
C LEU A 55 9.03 25.03 -7.54
N GLU A 56 7.87 25.61 -7.93
CA GLU A 56 7.82 26.62 -9.01
C GLU A 56 8.59 27.88 -8.61
N ARG A 57 8.39 28.38 -7.39
CA ARG A 57 9.16 29.49 -6.84
C ARG A 57 10.66 29.16 -6.82
N GLY A 58 11.03 28.00 -6.28
CA GLY A 58 12.43 27.58 -6.25
C GLY A 58 13.07 27.48 -7.64
N LEU A 59 12.32 27.05 -8.65
CA LEU A 59 12.80 27.03 -10.03
C LEU A 59 12.98 28.45 -10.58
N ILE A 60 12.04 29.35 -10.32
CA ILE A 60 12.13 30.78 -10.76
C ILE A 60 13.33 31.45 -10.10
N ASP A 61 13.56 31.23 -8.81
CA ASP A 61 14.71 31.76 -8.08
C ASP A 61 16.07 31.35 -8.72
N ILE A 62 16.14 30.12 -9.25
CA ILE A 62 17.35 29.56 -9.88
C ILE A 62 17.47 29.98 -11.35
N ALA A 63 16.39 29.83 -12.11
CA ALA A 63 16.39 30.04 -13.58
C ALA A 63 16.13 31.49 -14.00
N GLY A 64 15.59 32.32 -13.09
CA GLY A 64 15.07 33.66 -13.35
C GLY A 64 13.64 33.70 -13.87
N ASP A 65 12.95 34.81 -13.67
CA ASP A 65 11.50 34.96 -13.96
C ASP A 65 11.13 34.61 -15.40
N GLU A 66 11.96 35.07 -16.37
CA GLU A 66 11.66 34.88 -17.79
C GLU A 66 11.69 33.42 -18.19
N LEU A 67 12.74 32.68 -17.79
CA LEU A 67 12.89 31.28 -18.15
C LEU A 67 12.02 30.36 -17.25
N GLY A 68 12.05 30.54 -15.94
CA GLY A 68 11.28 29.74 -14.98
C GLY A 68 9.78 29.85 -15.24
N GLY A 69 9.27 31.02 -15.55
CA GLY A 69 7.87 31.25 -15.88
C GLY A 69 7.37 30.52 -17.13
N LYS A 70 8.26 30.20 -18.10
CA LYS A 70 7.90 29.46 -19.31
C LYS A 70 7.42 28.03 -19.00
N LEU A 71 7.86 27.42 -17.87
CA LEU A 71 7.46 26.08 -17.52
C LEU A 71 5.94 25.91 -17.28
N ARG A 72 5.23 26.99 -17.00
CA ARG A 72 3.77 26.95 -16.80
C ARG A 72 2.96 26.75 -18.08
N ALA A 73 3.54 27.00 -19.24
CA ALA A 73 2.82 27.00 -20.51
C ALA A 73 2.20 25.60 -20.78
N GLY A 74 0.88 25.57 -20.98
CA GLY A 74 0.14 24.34 -21.31
C GLY A 74 -0.05 23.33 -20.16
N ARG A 75 0.33 23.67 -18.94
CA ARG A 75 0.17 22.82 -17.74
C ARG A 75 -0.86 23.42 -16.80
N SER A 76 -1.80 22.61 -16.35
CA SER A 76 -2.71 22.94 -15.25
C SER A 76 -2.28 22.21 -13.97
N ARG A 77 -2.59 22.80 -12.81
CA ARG A 77 -2.43 22.10 -11.54
C ARG A 77 -3.28 20.82 -11.48
N ASN A 78 -4.43 20.79 -12.18
CA ASN A 78 -5.37 19.68 -12.17
C ASN A 78 -4.75 18.39 -12.76
N ASP A 79 -4.26 18.45 -14.00
CA ASP A 79 -3.64 17.28 -14.64
C ASP A 79 -2.26 16.95 -14.03
N GLN A 80 -1.52 17.97 -13.59
CA GLN A 80 -0.25 17.79 -12.87
C GLN A 80 -0.46 16.93 -11.61
N ILE A 81 -1.32 17.35 -10.69
CA ILE A 81 -1.56 16.63 -9.43
C ILE A 81 -2.17 15.27 -9.68
N ALA A 82 -3.11 15.14 -10.64
CA ALA A 82 -3.67 13.83 -11.01
C ALA A 82 -2.59 12.87 -11.54
N CYS A 83 -1.56 13.38 -12.22
CA CYS A 83 -0.42 12.57 -12.65
C CYS A 83 0.50 12.19 -11.48
N LEU A 84 0.83 13.15 -10.62
CA LEU A 84 1.76 12.95 -9.52
C LEU A 84 1.26 11.95 -8.49
N ILE A 85 -0.04 11.98 -8.14
CA ILE A 85 -0.62 11.01 -7.22
C ILE A 85 -0.57 9.59 -7.81
N ARG A 86 -0.80 9.43 -9.13
CA ARG A 86 -0.67 8.14 -9.82
C ARG A 86 0.77 7.63 -9.77
N MET A 87 1.76 8.49 -10.04
CA MET A 87 3.19 8.13 -9.96
C MET A 87 3.58 7.71 -8.54
N TRP A 88 3.14 8.48 -7.54
CA TRP A 88 3.42 8.22 -6.14
C TRP A 88 2.83 6.90 -5.68
N LEU A 89 1.55 6.67 -5.92
CA LEU A 89 0.87 5.42 -5.56
C LEU A 89 1.48 4.20 -6.26
N ARG A 90 1.83 4.31 -7.55
CA ARG A 90 2.52 3.23 -8.28
C ARG A 90 3.88 2.87 -7.70
N ARG A 91 4.61 3.86 -7.18
CA ARG A 91 5.89 3.63 -6.49
C ARG A 91 5.65 2.89 -5.18
N HIS A 92 4.78 3.40 -4.33
CA HIS A 92 4.52 2.85 -3.00
C HIS A 92 3.80 1.50 -3.05
N SER A 93 2.92 1.27 -4.03
CA SER A 93 2.30 -0.04 -4.23
C SER A 93 3.33 -1.16 -4.47
N ARG A 94 4.44 -0.85 -5.15
CA ARG A 94 5.54 -1.83 -5.36
C ARG A 94 6.31 -2.08 -4.08
N VAL A 95 6.53 -1.07 -3.26
CA VAL A 95 7.14 -1.22 -1.92
C VAL A 95 6.24 -2.10 -1.05
N ILE A 96 4.95 -1.78 -0.97
CA ILE A 96 3.97 -2.55 -0.18
C ILE A 96 3.87 -4.00 -0.68
N ALA A 97 3.83 -4.22 -2.01
CA ALA A 97 3.84 -5.57 -2.56
C ALA A 97 5.09 -6.36 -2.16
N GLY A 98 6.27 -5.73 -2.16
CA GLY A 98 7.51 -6.33 -1.66
C GLY A 98 7.41 -6.71 -0.19
N LEU A 99 6.92 -5.80 0.66
CA LEU A 99 6.73 -6.04 2.09
C LEU A 99 5.71 -7.16 2.38
N LEU A 100 4.64 -7.26 1.58
CA LEU A 100 3.68 -8.36 1.66
C LEU A 100 4.32 -9.70 1.30
N LEU A 101 5.15 -9.74 0.27
CA LEU A 101 5.91 -10.95 -0.09
C LEU A 101 6.92 -11.34 0.99
N ASP A 102 7.53 -10.38 1.68
CA ASP A 102 8.39 -10.66 2.83
C ASP A 102 7.62 -11.30 3.99
N LEU A 103 6.38 -10.85 4.25
CA LEU A 103 5.50 -11.48 5.23
C LEU A 103 5.07 -12.89 4.79
N VAL A 104 4.73 -13.08 3.53
CA VAL A 104 4.45 -14.42 2.97
C VAL A 104 5.65 -15.35 3.14
N ASN A 105 6.86 -14.86 2.85
CA ASN A 105 8.09 -15.64 3.05
C ASN A 105 8.31 -16.00 4.53
N ALA A 106 8.03 -15.09 5.46
CA ALA A 106 8.10 -15.39 6.89
C ALA A 106 7.11 -16.50 7.32
N LEU A 107 5.90 -16.51 6.75
CA LEU A 107 4.92 -17.58 6.97
C LEU A 107 5.38 -18.92 6.37
N ILE A 108 6.02 -18.90 5.19
CA ILE A 108 6.62 -20.10 4.58
C ILE A 108 7.75 -20.63 5.47
N GLU A 109 8.68 -19.77 5.92
CA GLU A 109 9.77 -20.15 6.83
C GLU A 109 9.25 -20.80 8.12
N GLN A 110 8.19 -20.25 8.71
CA GLN A 110 7.55 -20.82 9.89
C GLN A 110 6.84 -22.15 9.58
N SER A 111 6.22 -22.27 8.40
CA SER A 111 5.60 -23.51 7.94
C SER A 111 6.62 -24.63 7.74
N GLU A 112 7.79 -24.31 7.20
CA GLU A 112 8.91 -25.25 7.04
C GLU A 112 9.46 -25.71 8.40
N LYS A 113 9.63 -24.78 9.36
CA LYS A 113 10.05 -25.09 10.73
C LYS A 113 9.03 -25.96 11.46
N ALA A 114 7.74 -25.71 11.24
CA ALA A 114 6.65 -26.50 11.83
C ALA A 114 6.65 -27.97 11.34
N GLY A 115 7.13 -28.23 10.13
CA GLY A 115 7.26 -29.57 9.59
C GLY A 115 5.94 -30.35 9.60
N ARG A 116 5.86 -31.40 10.42
CA ARG A 116 4.66 -32.25 10.56
C ARG A 116 3.88 -32.03 11.87
N THR A 117 4.20 -30.98 12.61
CA THR A 117 3.48 -30.65 13.85
C THR A 117 1.98 -30.50 13.59
N VAL A 118 1.19 -31.21 14.37
CA VAL A 118 -0.27 -31.21 14.31
C VAL A 118 -0.81 -30.24 15.36
N MET A 119 -1.89 -29.55 15.06
CA MET A 119 -2.58 -28.65 15.97
C MET A 119 -4.10 -28.89 15.94
N PRO A 120 -4.86 -28.43 16.97
CA PRO A 120 -6.30 -28.45 16.90
C PRO A 120 -6.81 -27.50 15.79
N GLY A 121 -7.42 -28.03 14.75
CA GLY A 121 -8.23 -27.24 13.83
C GLY A 121 -9.49 -26.74 14.54
N ARG A 122 -9.96 -25.54 14.20
CA ARG A 122 -11.10 -24.91 14.90
C ARG A 122 -12.11 -24.36 13.93
N THR A 123 -13.39 -24.53 14.26
CA THR A 123 -14.52 -23.81 13.71
C THR A 123 -15.35 -23.28 14.87
N HIS A 124 -15.91 -22.08 14.78
CA HIS A 124 -16.64 -21.44 15.89
C HIS A 124 -15.85 -21.37 17.21
N MET A 125 -14.51 -21.29 17.12
CA MET A 125 -13.58 -21.40 18.26
C MET A 125 -13.64 -22.73 19.03
N GLN A 126 -14.35 -23.73 18.53
CA GLN A 126 -14.40 -25.09 19.08
C GLN A 126 -13.45 -26.02 18.34
N HIS A 127 -12.96 -27.06 19.02
CA HIS A 127 -12.15 -28.11 18.42
C HIS A 127 -12.91 -28.78 17.27
N ALA A 128 -12.25 -28.86 16.13
CA ALA A 128 -12.68 -29.61 14.95
C ALA A 128 -11.63 -30.72 14.66
N GLN A 129 -11.39 -31.02 13.40
CA GLN A 129 -10.38 -31.99 13.03
C GLN A 129 -8.96 -31.43 13.25
N PRO A 130 -8.00 -32.29 13.65
CA PRO A 130 -6.58 -31.91 13.65
C PRO A 130 -6.11 -31.45 12.26
N VAL A 131 -5.26 -30.42 12.24
CA VAL A 131 -4.62 -29.91 11.02
C VAL A 131 -3.12 -29.77 11.23
N LEU A 132 -2.35 -29.72 10.16
CA LEU A 132 -0.94 -29.36 10.28
C LEU A 132 -0.81 -27.87 10.60
N LEU A 133 0.08 -27.51 11.52
CA LEU A 133 0.43 -26.11 11.80
C LEU A 133 0.87 -25.39 10.53
N ALA A 134 1.67 -26.05 9.69
CA ALA A 134 2.07 -25.51 8.39
C ALA A 134 0.87 -25.17 7.50
N HIS A 135 -0.17 -26.00 7.49
CA HIS A 135 -1.39 -25.75 6.72
C HIS A 135 -2.18 -24.56 7.26
N GLN A 136 -2.27 -24.40 8.58
CA GLN A 136 -2.89 -23.27 9.24
C GLN A 136 -2.17 -21.95 8.91
N LEU A 137 -0.83 -21.93 8.97
CA LEU A 137 -0.02 -20.76 8.63
C LEU A 137 -0.18 -20.38 7.17
N MET A 138 -0.18 -21.33 6.26
CA MET A 138 -0.38 -21.08 4.83
C MET A 138 -1.79 -20.56 4.51
N ALA A 139 -2.80 -20.84 5.34
CA ALA A 139 -4.13 -20.24 5.20
C ALA A 139 -4.12 -18.73 5.32
N HIS A 140 -3.15 -18.14 6.04
CA HIS A 140 -2.92 -16.70 6.12
C HIS A 140 -2.03 -16.16 5.00
N ALA A 141 -1.16 -16.96 4.41
CA ALA A 141 -0.33 -16.54 3.28
C ALA A 141 -1.16 -16.31 2.00
N TRP A 142 -2.17 -17.13 1.74
CA TRP A 142 -2.98 -17.05 0.53
C TRP A 142 -3.77 -15.73 0.37
N PRO A 143 -4.41 -15.15 1.41
CA PRO A 143 -5.02 -13.82 1.31
C PRO A 143 -4.00 -12.73 0.93
N LEU A 144 -2.81 -12.72 1.55
CA LEU A 144 -1.75 -11.75 1.27
C LEU A 144 -1.23 -11.87 -0.18
N ILE A 145 -1.13 -13.09 -0.71
CA ILE A 145 -0.80 -13.31 -2.14
C ILE A 145 -1.88 -12.70 -3.03
N ARG A 146 -3.17 -12.83 -2.66
CA ARG A 146 -4.25 -12.19 -3.41
C ARG A 146 -4.21 -10.66 -3.32
N ASP A 147 -3.72 -10.08 -2.22
CA ASP A 147 -3.51 -8.64 -2.10
C ASP A 147 -2.41 -8.16 -3.06
N VAL A 148 -1.30 -8.90 -3.16
CA VAL A 148 -0.28 -8.63 -4.17
C VAL A 148 -0.85 -8.70 -5.59
N GLN A 149 -1.69 -9.71 -5.88
CA GLN A 149 -2.37 -9.83 -7.18
C GLN A 149 -3.30 -8.64 -7.46
N ARG A 150 -4.04 -8.17 -6.44
CA ARG A 150 -4.86 -6.95 -6.54
C ARG A 150 -4.02 -5.73 -6.88
N LEU A 151 -2.86 -5.54 -6.24
CA LEU A 151 -1.95 -4.43 -6.56
C LEU A 151 -1.43 -4.52 -8.00
N ILE A 152 -1.09 -5.71 -8.48
CA ILE A 152 -0.65 -5.94 -9.87
C ILE A 152 -1.77 -5.59 -10.87
N ASP A 153 -3.00 -6.00 -10.59
CA ASP A 153 -4.14 -5.71 -11.46
C ASP A 153 -4.53 -4.24 -11.41
N TRP A 154 -4.45 -3.62 -10.26
CA TRP A 154 -4.62 -2.19 -10.08
C TRP A 154 -3.57 -1.37 -10.85
N ASP A 155 -2.27 -1.75 -10.80
CA ASP A 155 -1.19 -1.04 -11.51
C ASP A 155 -1.45 -0.99 -13.03
N LYS A 156 -2.06 -2.01 -13.61
CA LYS A 156 -2.46 -2.02 -15.03
C LYS A 156 -3.49 -0.93 -15.35
N ARG A 157 -4.45 -0.70 -14.46
CA ARG A 157 -5.51 0.30 -14.66
C ARG A 157 -5.02 1.72 -14.47
N ILE A 158 -4.25 1.98 -13.40
CA ILE A 158 -3.73 3.31 -13.09
C ILE A 158 -2.58 3.74 -14.03
N ASN A 159 -2.02 2.81 -14.82
CA ASN A 159 -0.89 3.05 -15.72
C ASN A 159 -1.27 3.83 -16.98
N ALA A 160 -1.99 4.94 -16.79
CA ALA A 160 -2.36 5.90 -17.83
C ALA A 160 -2.07 7.31 -17.33
N SER A 161 -1.30 8.09 -18.08
CA SER A 161 -0.95 9.46 -17.72
C SER A 161 -2.10 10.42 -18.02
N PRO A 162 -2.57 11.22 -17.07
CA PRO A 162 -3.51 12.30 -17.33
C PRO A 162 -2.80 13.58 -17.80
N TYR A 163 -1.47 13.61 -17.80
CA TYR A 163 -0.68 14.78 -18.14
C TYR A 163 -0.94 15.21 -19.59
N GLY A 164 -1.24 16.48 -19.79
CA GLY A 164 -1.68 17.03 -21.07
C GLY A 164 -3.20 17.23 -21.16
N SER A 165 -3.96 16.77 -20.17
CA SER A 165 -5.41 17.07 -20.06
C SER A 165 -5.70 18.54 -19.78
N GLY A 166 -4.71 19.30 -19.32
CA GLY A 166 -4.86 20.69 -18.91
C GLY A 166 -5.80 20.81 -17.71
N ALA A 167 -6.60 21.87 -17.66
CA ALA A 167 -7.62 22.00 -16.64
C ALA A 167 -8.76 20.98 -16.82
N LEU A 168 -9.15 20.67 -18.07
CA LEU A 168 -10.11 19.64 -18.46
C LEU A 168 -10.19 19.42 -20.00
N ALA A 169 -9.65 20.33 -20.82
CA ALA A 169 -9.85 20.32 -22.28
C ALA A 169 -8.53 20.28 -23.08
N GLY A 170 -7.43 19.90 -22.43
CA GLY A 170 -6.11 19.90 -23.04
C GLY A 170 -5.56 21.32 -23.26
N ASN A 171 -4.71 21.47 -24.27
CA ASN A 171 -4.15 22.75 -24.68
C ASN A 171 -3.92 22.81 -26.21
N THR A 172 -3.70 23.98 -26.75
CA THR A 172 -3.48 24.22 -28.20
C THR A 172 -2.00 24.45 -28.56
N LEU A 173 -1.08 24.17 -27.64
CA LEU A 173 0.35 24.48 -27.77
C LEU A 173 1.14 23.43 -28.56
N GLY A 174 0.50 22.31 -28.97
CA GLY A 174 1.18 21.21 -29.68
C GLY A 174 2.08 20.38 -28.82
N LEU A 175 1.82 20.33 -27.50
CA LEU A 175 2.53 19.44 -26.60
C LEU A 175 2.18 17.98 -26.92
N ASP A 176 3.16 17.08 -26.80
CA ASP A 176 2.99 15.65 -27.02
C ASP A 176 2.78 14.92 -25.66
N PRO A 177 1.51 14.65 -25.27
CA PRO A 177 1.23 13.97 -24.00
C PRO A 177 1.71 12.52 -23.98
N GLU A 178 1.80 11.85 -25.14
CA GLU A 178 2.30 10.47 -25.21
C GLU A 178 3.80 10.42 -24.91
N ALA A 179 4.59 11.39 -25.41
CA ALA A 179 6.00 11.47 -25.08
C ALA A 179 6.21 11.73 -23.58
N VAL A 180 5.41 12.63 -22.97
CA VAL A 180 5.45 12.89 -21.51
C VAL A 180 5.07 11.61 -20.75
N ALA A 181 4.02 10.90 -21.16
CA ALA A 181 3.61 9.66 -20.53
C ALA A 181 4.74 8.61 -20.53
N ARG A 182 5.40 8.42 -21.68
CA ARG A 182 6.54 7.49 -21.79
C ARG A 182 7.70 7.88 -20.88
N GLU A 183 8.05 9.17 -20.82
CA GLU A 183 9.12 9.67 -19.95
C GLU A 183 8.81 9.46 -18.45
N LEU A 184 7.54 9.57 -18.07
CA LEU A 184 7.09 9.35 -16.69
C LEU A 184 6.80 7.87 -16.36
N GLY A 185 7.06 6.96 -17.30
CA GLY A 185 6.90 5.52 -17.07
C GLY A 185 5.45 5.03 -17.12
N PHE A 186 4.56 5.76 -17.81
CA PHE A 186 3.21 5.31 -18.11
C PHE A 186 3.16 4.58 -19.47
N SER A 187 2.28 3.60 -19.58
CA SER A 187 2.10 2.82 -20.80
C SER A 187 1.24 3.52 -21.86
N ARG A 188 0.42 4.48 -21.46
CA ARG A 188 -0.52 5.22 -22.30
C ARG A 188 -0.92 6.54 -21.68
N VAL A 189 -1.63 7.36 -22.42
CA VAL A 189 -2.35 8.53 -21.91
C VAL A 189 -3.79 8.18 -21.56
N THR A 190 -4.47 9.03 -20.78
CA THR A 190 -5.90 8.90 -20.52
C THR A 190 -6.73 9.20 -21.76
N ASP A 191 -7.82 8.44 -21.99
CA ASP A 191 -8.62 8.56 -23.18
C ASP A 191 -9.54 9.80 -23.20
N ASN A 192 -9.84 10.35 -22.03
CA ASN A 192 -10.70 11.52 -21.88
C ASN A 192 -10.06 12.53 -20.92
N SER A 193 -9.88 13.77 -21.35
CA SER A 193 -9.21 14.80 -20.57
C SER A 193 -9.99 15.30 -19.35
N ILE A 194 -11.32 15.25 -19.40
CA ILE A 194 -12.17 15.63 -18.26
C ILE A 194 -12.04 14.55 -17.17
N ASP A 195 -12.14 13.28 -17.55
CA ASP A 195 -11.91 12.14 -16.66
C ASP A 195 -10.47 12.15 -16.12
N GLY A 196 -9.48 12.38 -16.98
CA GLY A 196 -8.07 12.40 -16.61
C GLY A 196 -7.73 13.36 -15.46
N THR A 197 -8.41 14.51 -15.38
CA THR A 197 -8.20 15.48 -14.29
C THR A 197 -8.96 15.15 -13.01
N ALA A 198 -10.06 14.41 -13.11
CA ALA A 198 -11.00 14.18 -12.02
C ALA A 198 -10.91 12.78 -11.40
N ALA A 199 -10.55 11.76 -12.19
CA ALA A 199 -10.59 10.35 -11.77
C ALA A 199 -9.79 10.10 -10.50
N ARG A 200 -10.50 9.69 -9.45
CA ARG A 200 -9.98 9.26 -8.14
C ARG A 200 -10.49 7.88 -7.75
N ASP A 201 -11.28 7.24 -8.60
CA ASP A 201 -11.69 5.85 -8.46
C ASP A 201 -10.47 4.92 -8.36
N LEU A 202 -9.41 5.18 -9.13
CA LEU A 202 -8.14 4.45 -9.06
C LEU A 202 -7.39 4.67 -7.73
N VAL A 203 -7.56 5.84 -7.11
CA VAL A 203 -7.04 6.14 -5.76
C VAL A 203 -7.85 5.37 -4.72
N ALA A 204 -9.19 5.38 -4.85
CA ALA A 204 -10.09 4.62 -3.98
C ALA A 204 -9.90 3.09 -4.12
N GLU A 205 -9.57 2.62 -5.32
CA GLU A 205 -9.24 1.21 -5.54
C GLU A 205 -7.96 0.79 -4.82
N PHE A 206 -6.91 1.63 -4.83
CA PHE A 206 -5.73 1.41 -4.00
C PHE A 206 -6.09 1.39 -2.52
N ALA A 207 -6.88 2.36 -2.06
CA ALA A 207 -7.34 2.44 -0.67
C ALA A 207 -8.13 1.20 -0.25
N PHE A 208 -8.92 0.61 -1.18
CA PHE A 208 -9.59 -0.66 -0.96
C PHE A 208 -8.61 -1.80 -0.77
N VAL A 209 -7.56 -1.91 -1.59
CA VAL A 209 -6.55 -2.96 -1.43
C VAL A 209 -5.81 -2.80 -0.11
N ALA A 210 -5.45 -1.58 0.28
CA ALA A 210 -4.84 -1.29 1.58
C ALA A 210 -5.74 -1.71 2.75
N ALA A 211 -7.04 -1.42 2.69
CA ALA A 211 -8.02 -1.82 3.68
C ALA A 211 -8.18 -3.35 3.75
N MET A 212 -8.22 -4.04 2.60
CA MET A 212 -8.27 -5.51 2.55
C MET A 212 -7.01 -6.14 3.15
N THR A 213 -5.84 -5.62 2.83
CA THR A 213 -4.57 -6.02 3.48
C THR A 213 -4.66 -5.88 5.01
N GLY A 214 -5.22 -4.77 5.49
CA GLY A 214 -5.47 -4.56 6.92
C GLY A 214 -6.38 -5.64 7.52
N VAL A 215 -7.46 -6.02 6.83
CA VAL A 215 -8.38 -7.09 7.26
C VAL A 215 -7.66 -8.44 7.35
N ASP A 216 -6.84 -8.79 6.36
CA ASP A 216 -6.14 -10.08 6.33
C ASP A 216 -5.05 -10.14 7.41
N ILE A 217 -4.31 -9.05 7.65
CA ILE A 217 -3.36 -8.92 8.76
C ILE A 217 -4.08 -8.99 10.11
N SER A 218 -5.24 -8.34 10.24
CA SER A 218 -6.05 -8.36 11.48
C SER A 218 -6.48 -9.78 11.86
N ARG A 219 -6.84 -10.61 10.88
CA ARG A 219 -7.22 -12.02 11.11
C ARG A 219 -6.05 -12.85 11.62
N LEU A 220 -4.87 -12.70 11.03
CA LEU A 220 -3.66 -13.36 11.51
C LEU A 220 -3.27 -12.84 12.91
N SER A 221 -3.40 -11.53 13.14
CA SER A 221 -3.16 -10.92 14.46
C SER A 221 -4.03 -11.52 15.53
N GLU A 222 -5.33 -11.70 15.26
CA GLU A 222 -6.29 -12.29 16.20
C GLU A 222 -5.88 -13.70 16.59
N GLU A 223 -5.50 -14.55 15.63
CA GLU A 223 -5.04 -15.91 15.92
C GLU A 223 -3.74 -15.90 16.75
N ILE A 224 -2.77 -15.04 16.41
CA ILE A 224 -1.51 -14.93 17.18
C ILE A 224 -1.81 -14.51 18.63
N ILE A 225 -2.71 -13.54 18.84
CA ILE A 225 -3.12 -13.09 20.18
C ILE A 225 -3.73 -14.25 20.98
N ILE A 226 -4.66 -14.98 20.36
CA ILE A 226 -5.29 -16.15 20.99
C ILE A 226 -4.24 -17.22 21.31
N TRP A 227 -3.38 -17.57 20.37
CA TRP A 227 -2.34 -18.60 20.57
C TRP A 227 -1.30 -18.21 21.62
N ASN A 228 -1.09 -16.91 21.84
CA ASN A 228 -0.13 -16.39 22.82
C ASN A 228 -0.70 -16.30 24.25
N THR A 229 -2.01 -16.47 24.45
CA THR A 229 -2.60 -16.48 25.80
C THR A 229 -2.06 -17.64 26.65
N GLN A 230 -2.12 -17.49 27.97
CA GLN A 230 -1.71 -18.57 28.90
C GLN A 230 -2.59 -19.82 28.76
N GLU A 231 -3.85 -19.65 28.41
CA GLU A 231 -4.83 -20.71 28.22
C GLU A 231 -4.50 -21.60 27.02
N PHE A 232 -4.08 -20.99 25.90
CA PHE A 232 -3.67 -21.72 24.70
C PHE A 232 -2.19 -22.13 24.78
N ALA A 233 -1.30 -21.16 25.03
CA ALA A 233 0.15 -21.35 25.11
C ALA A 233 0.75 -22.06 23.88
N PHE A 234 0.19 -21.79 22.68
CA PHE A 234 0.63 -22.41 21.43
C PHE A 234 1.81 -21.68 20.80
N VAL A 235 1.94 -20.38 21.06
CA VAL A 235 3.01 -19.55 20.51
C VAL A 235 3.62 -18.64 21.59
N LYS A 236 4.93 -18.47 21.51
CA LYS A 236 5.68 -17.49 22.28
C LYS A 236 6.28 -16.48 21.33
N LEU A 237 6.05 -15.20 21.61
CA LEU A 237 6.64 -14.10 20.85
C LEU A 237 8.03 -13.76 21.38
N ASP A 238 8.91 -13.30 20.47
CA ASP A 238 10.23 -12.81 20.82
C ASP A 238 10.13 -11.51 21.63
N ASP A 239 11.07 -11.29 22.55
CA ASP A 239 11.09 -10.13 23.44
C ASP A 239 11.25 -8.81 22.67
N GLY A 240 11.84 -8.83 21.49
CA GLY A 240 11.95 -7.65 20.62
C GLY A 240 10.62 -7.23 19.97
N TYR A 241 9.60 -8.11 20.01
CA TYR A 241 8.27 -7.90 19.41
C TYR A 241 7.12 -8.01 20.44
N SER A 242 7.44 -7.97 21.71
CA SER A 242 6.48 -8.00 22.81
C SER A 242 6.89 -7.01 23.88
N THR A 243 5.92 -6.38 24.56
CA THR A 243 6.24 -5.48 25.65
C THR A 243 5.98 -6.12 27.01
N GLY A 244 6.83 -5.76 27.98
CA GLY A 244 6.61 -6.11 29.38
C GLY A 244 5.59 -5.17 30.03
N SER A 245 5.07 -5.58 31.18
CA SER A 245 4.28 -4.70 32.06
C SER A 245 5.19 -3.89 32.97
N SER A 246 4.91 -2.60 33.13
CA SER A 246 5.61 -1.72 34.08
C SER A 246 5.43 -2.12 35.54
N ILE A 247 4.37 -2.90 35.85
CA ILE A 247 4.02 -3.28 37.23
C ILE A 247 4.09 -4.81 37.45
N MET A 248 3.98 -5.61 36.38
CA MET A 248 3.97 -7.08 36.45
C MET A 248 5.17 -7.64 35.68
N PRO A 249 6.30 -7.95 36.31
CA PRO A 249 7.53 -8.34 35.62
C PRO A 249 7.41 -9.60 34.73
N GLN A 250 6.49 -10.48 35.06
CA GLN A 250 6.25 -11.73 34.33
C GLN A 250 5.36 -11.58 33.11
N LYS A 251 4.64 -10.42 32.96
CA LYS A 251 3.67 -10.23 31.91
C LYS A 251 4.35 -9.78 30.62
N LYS A 252 4.01 -10.43 29.52
CA LYS A 252 4.38 -10.04 28.15
C LYS A 252 3.11 -9.90 27.32
N ASN A 253 3.04 -8.84 26.51
CA ASN A 253 1.88 -8.51 25.72
C ASN A 253 2.22 -8.67 24.22
N PRO A 254 1.28 -9.15 23.39
CA PRO A 254 1.46 -9.28 21.95
C PRO A 254 1.17 -7.95 21.21
N ASP A 255 1.86 -6.85 21.62
CA ASP A 255 1.50 -5.49 21.21
C ASP A 255 1.54 -5.28 19.70
N ILE A 256 2.49 -5.89 18.98
CA ILE A 256 2.57 -5.76 17.52
C ILE A 256 1.32 -6.34 16.87
N ALA A 257 0.85 -7.50 17.34
CA ALA A 257 -0.39 -8.10 16.84
C ALA A 257 -1.63 -7.26 17.19
N GLU A 258 -1.69 -6.71 18.42
CA GLU A 258 -2.80 -5.84 18.84
C GLU A 258 -2.82 -4.53 18.05
N LEU A 259 -1.67 -3.89 17.84
CA LEU A 259 -1.56 -2.68 17.04
C LEU A 259 -1.91 -2.95 15.57
N ALA A 260 -1.50 -4.08 15.01
CA ALA A 260 -1.86 -4.47 13.65
C ALA A 260 -3.38 -4.63 13.49
N ARG A 261 -4.02 -5.32 14.43
CA ARG A 261 -5.48 -5.43 14.50
C ARG A 261 -6.16 -4.08 14.63
N GLY A 262 -5.64 -3.20 15.49
CA GLY A 262 -6.17 -1.83 15.67
C GLY A 262 -6.03 -0.96 14.43
N LYS A 263 -4.87 -1.00 13.76
CA LYS A 263 -4.60 -0.21 12.55
C LYS A 263 -5.45 -0.63 11.34
N SER A 264 -5.97 -1.85 11.30
CA SER A 264 -6.91 -2.27 10.25
C SER A 264 -8.18 -1.42 10.22
N GLY A 265 -8.67 -0.99 11.41
CA GLY A 265 -9.80 -0.07 11.52
C GLY A 265 -9.49 1.32 10.94
N ARG A 266 -8.25 1.81 11.09
CA ARG A 266 -7.79 3.06 10.48
C ARG A 266 -7.79 2.97 8.95
N LEU A 267 -7.20 1.92 8.38
CA LEU A 267 -7.19 1.70 6.93
C LEU A 267 -8.60 1.60 6.31
N ILE A 268 -9.56 0.99 7.03
CA ILE A 268 -10.97 0.93 6.62
C ILE A 268 -11.60 2.32 6.72
N GLY A 269 -11.28 3.09 7.77
CA GLY A 269 -11.75 4.45 7.95
C GLY A 269 -11.33 5.38 6.81
N ASP A 270 -10.07 5.33 6.40
CA ASP A 270 -9.51 6.10 5.29
C ASP A 270 -10.24 5.80 3.96
N LEU A 271 -10.44 4.53 3.64
CA LEU A 271 -11.24 4.14 2.48
C LEU A 271 -12.67 4.70 2.55
N THR A 272 -13.30 4.60 3.71
CA THR A 272 -14.68 5.06 3.91
C THR A 272 -14.78 6.58 3.74
N GLY A 273 -13.85 7.33 4.33
CA GLY A 273 -13.75 8.79 4.18
C GLY A 273 -13.55 9.20 2.74
N LEU A 274 -12.63 8.54 2.03
CA LEU A 274 -12.37 8.82 0.61
C LEU A 274 -13.62 8.56 -0.25
N LEU A 275 -14.30 7.43 -0.08
CA LEU A 275 -15.54 7.14 -0.82
C LEU A 275 -16.64 8.17 -0.50
N ALA A 276 -16.74 8.62 0.75
CA ALA A 276 -17.68 9.67 1.14
C ALA A 276 -17.35 11.02 0.48
N THR A 277 -16.07 11.36 0.31
CA THR A 277 -15.62 12.54 -0.42
C THR A 277 -15.99 12.47 -1.91
N LEU A 278 -15.73 11.34 -2.55
CA LEU A 278 -15.94 11.18 -4.00
C LEU A 278 -17.39 11.15 -4.44
N LYS A 279 -18.29 10.68 -3.58
CA LYS A 279 -19.71 10.58 -3.92
C LYS A 279 -20.33 11.95 -4.20
N GLY A 280 -21.06 12.07 -5.27
CA GLY A 280 -21.86 13.27 -5.58
C GLY A 280 -21.06 14.44 -6.17
N LEU A 281 -19.75 14.28 -6.43
CA LEU A 281 -18.97 15.29 -7.13
C LEU A 281 -19.31 15.29 -8.62
N PRO A 282 -19.33 16.49 -9.28
CA PRO A 282 -19.44 16.58 -10.73
C PRO A 282 -18.16 16.08 -11.41
N THR A 283 -18.21 15.97 -12.74
CA THR A 283 -17.02 15.71 -13.55
C THR A 283 -16.04 16.87 -13.50
N ALA A 284 -14.79 16.64 -13.92
CA ALA A 284 -13.66 17.55 -13.80
C ALA A 284 -13.25 17.79 -12.32
N TYR A 285 -12.39 18.76 -12.08
CA TYR A 285 -11.83 19.01 -10.77
C TYR A 285 -12.78 19.82 -9.88
N ALA A 286 -13.00 19.35 -8.67
CA ALA A 286 -13.54 20.12 -7.55
C ALA A 286 -12.51 20.08 -6.38
N ARG A 287 -12.48 21.15 -5.57
CA ARG A 287 -11.46 21.28 -4.50
C ARG A 287 -11.57 20.21 -3.41
N ASP A 288 -12.73 19.59 -3.28
CA ASP A 288 -12.96 18.38 -2.44
C ASP A 288 -11.94 17.27 -2.75
N LEU A 289 -11.45 17.17 -3.98
CA LEU A 289 -10.43 16.19 -4.38
C LEU A 289 -9.05 16.42 -3.75
N GLN A 290 -8.85 17.46 -2.94
CA GLN A 290 -7.64 17.59 -2.10
C GLN A 290 -7.62 16.59 -0.94
N GLU A 291 -8.79 16.15 -0.48
CA GLU A 291 -8.92 15.16 0.59
C GLU A 291 -8.48 13.73 0.15
N ASP A 292 -8.21 13.50 -1.12
CA ASP A 292 -7.76 12.21 -1.63
C ASP A 292 -6.38 11.81 -1.10
N LYS A 293 -5.51 12.78 -0.82
CA LYS A 293 -4.11 12.56 -0.47
C LYS A 293 -3.93 12.08 0.96
N GLU A 294 -4.58 12.76 1.91
CA GLU A 294 -4.43 12.44 3.34
C GLU A 294 -4.78 10.98 3.62
N ALA A 295 -5.90 10.49 3.06
CA ALA A 295 -6.34 9.12 3.24
C ALA A 295 -5.31 8.10 2.75
N VAL A 296 -4.79 8.25 1.51
CA VAL A 296 -3.87 7.27 0.94
C VAL A 296 -2.44 7.44 1.44
N PHE A 297 -2.02 8.64 1.84
CA PHE A 297 -0.73 8.85 2.49
C PHE A 297 -0.71 8.17 3.85
N ASP A 298 -1.76 8.34 4.65
CA ASP A 298 -1.90 7.68 5.93
C ASP A 298 -1.90 6.14 5.80
N GLN A 299 -2.59 5.61 4.79
CA GLN A 299 -2.61 4.17 4.52
C GLN A 299 -1.22 3.64 4.15
N VAL A 300 -0.48 4.36 3.28
CA VAL A 300 0.87 3.98 2.87
C VAL A 300 1.82 4.02 4.06
N ASP A 301 1.85 5.12 4.80
CA ASP A 301 2.70 5.28 5.99
C ASP A 301 2.39 4.19 7.04
N THR A 302 1.11 3.91 7.24
CA THR A 302 0.67 2.84 8.15
C THR A 302 1.18 1.47 7.70
N LEU A 303 1.05 1.11 6.42
CA LEU A 303 1.48 -0.20 5.90
C LEU A 303 2.99 -0.33 5.84
N GLU A 304 3.73 0.70 5.42
CA GLU A 304 5.19 0.67 5.32
C GLU A 304 5.88 0.56 6.69
N VAL A 305 5.25 1.05 7.76
CA VAL A 305 5.73 0.86 9.14
C VAL A 305 5.25 -0.49 9.72
N LEU A 306 3.99 -0.83 9.51
CA LEU A 306 3.39 -2.02 10.11
C LEU A 306 3.96 -3.32 9.55
N LEU A 307 4.06 -3.45 8.22
CA LEU A 307 4.44 -4.71 7.58
C LEU A 307 5.82 -5.21 7.99
N PRO A 308 6.89 -4.39 8.04
CA PRO A 308 8.19 -4.84 8.52
C PRO A 308 8.17 -5.32 9.98
N ALA A 309 7.51 -4.58 10.87
CA ALA A 309 7.40 -4.94 12.27
C ALA A 309 6.62 -6.26 12.45
N PHE A 310 5.51 -6.41 11.75
CA PHE A 310 4.69 -7.61 11.77
C PHE A 310 5.42 -8.82 11.18
N THR A 311 6.14 -8.64 10.09
CA THR A 311 6.99 -9.67 9.47
C THR A 311 8.08 -10.15 10.43
N GLY A 312 8.74 -9.22 11.14
CA GLY A 312 9.74 -9.54 12.13
C GLY A 312 9.15 -10.37 13.28
N MET A 313 7.98 -10.00 13.79
CA MET A 313 7.25 -10.78 14.80
C MET A 313 6.95 -12.21 14.30
N VAL A 314 6.36 -12.34 13.10
CA VAL A 314 6.05 -13.66 12.52
C VAL A 314 7.30 -14.52 12.34
N ARG A 315 8.40 -13.94 11.85
CA ARG A 315 9.65 -14.67 11.61
C ARG A 315 10.31 -15.20 12.89
N THR A 316 10.11 -14.49 14.00
CA THR A 316 10.76 -14.80 15.29
C THR A 316 9.87 -15.54 16.30
N MET A 317 8.56 -15.67 16.03
CA MET A 317 7.67 -16.41 16.92
C MET A 317 8.05 -17.88 17.00
N HIS A 318 7.87 -18.45 18.17
CA HIS A 318 8.20 -19.85 18.48
C HIS A 318 6.94 -20.61 18.87
N PHE A 319 6.62 -21.68 18.14
CA PHE A 319 5.50 -22.56 18.44
C PHE A 319 5.90 -23.68 19.42
N ASP A 320 5.03 -23.95 20.39
CA ASP A 320 5.16 -25.10 21.30
C ASP A 320 4.53 -26.33 20.62
N GLY A 321 5.38 -27.10 19.93
CA GLY A 321 4.96 -28.28 19.18
C GLY A 321 4.35 -29.38 20.09
N ASP A 322 4.92 -29.61 21.28
CA ASP A 322 4.43 -30.61 22.22
C ASP A 322 3.02 -30.23 22.69
N ARG A 323 2.81 -28.96 23.05
CA ARG A 323 1.50 -28.48 23.48
C ARG A 323 0.45 -28.56 22.36
N LEU A 324 0.82 -28.27 21.13
CA LEU A 324 -0.06 -28.36 19.96
C LEU A 324 -0.46 -29.80 19.69
N GLU A 325 0.49 -30.73 19.73
CA GLU A 325 0.26 -32.15 19.48
C GLU A 325 -0.56 -32.82 20.61
N GLU A 326 -0.36 -32.41 21.88
CA GLU A 326 -1.16 -32.87 23.01
C GLU A 326 -2.64 -32.47 22.85
N GLU A 327 -2.91 -31.24 22.42
CA GLU A 327 -4.27 -30.69 22.29
C GLU A 327 -5.00 -31.16 21.01
N ALA A 328 -4.27 -31.52 19.96
CA ALA A 328 -4.85 -31.84 18.66
C ALA A 328 -5.94 -32.94 18.70
N PRO A 329 -5.80 -34.06 19.41
CA PRO A 329 -6.81 -35.13 19.44
C PRO A 329 -7.90 -34.91 20.48
N THR A 330 -7.84 -33.85 21.31
CA THR A 330 -8.79 -33.66 22.43
C THR A 330 -10.21 -33.39 21.94
N GLY A 331 -11.21 -33.57 22.80
CA GLY A 331 -12.60 -33.25 22.50
C GLY A 331 -13.26 -34.16 21.43
N PHE A 332 -12.83 -35.40 21.28
CA PHE A 332 -13.29 -36.32 20.23
C PHE A 332 -13.00 -35.84 18.80
N ALA A 333 -11.96 -35.07 18.61
CA ALA A 333 -11.59 -34.47 17.31
C ALA A 333 -11.41 -35.51 16.17
N LEU A 334 -11.10 -36.77 16.52
CA LEU A 334 -10.91 -37.90 15.59
C LEU A 334 -12.21 -38.66 15.28
N ALA A 335 -13.36 -38.28 15.86
CA ALA A 335 -14.62 -39.03 15.66
C ALA A 335 -15.08 -39.04 14.18
N THR A 336 -14.78 -37.94 13.43
CA THR A 336 -15.09 -37.89 12.01
C THR A 336 -14.28 -38.88 11.19
N ASP A 337 -13.01 -39.10 11.51
CA ASP A 337 -12.16 -40.09 10.82
C ASP A 337 -12.68 -41.51 11.03
N ILE A 338 -13.17 -41.81 12.25
CA ILE A 338 -13.80 -43.09 12.57
C ILE A 338 -15.10 -43.26 11.75
N ALA A 339 -15.94 -42.22 11.70
CA ALA A 339 -17.18 -42.24 10.92
C ALA A 339 -16.92 -42.46 9.42
N GLU A 340 -15.91 -41.75 8.86
CA GLU A 340 -15.51 -41.91 7.45
C GLU A 340 -14.91 -43.32 7.19
N TRP A 341 -14.16 -43.87 8.13
CA TRP A 341 -13.66 -45.24 8.02
C TRP A 341 -14.82 -46.25 7.98
N LEU A 342 -15.83 -46.08 8.83
CA LEU A 342 -17.04 -46.91 8.82
C LEU A 342 -17.78 -46.81 7.47
N VAL A 343 -17.91 -45.62 6.91
CA VAL A 343 -18.52 -45.41 5.59
C VAL A 343 -17.77 -46.19 4.51
N LYS A 344 -16.44 -46.12 4.50
CA LYS A 344 -15.60 -46.90 3.56
C LYS A 344 -15.77 -48.39 3.71
N ASN A 345 -16.24 -48.84 4.85
CA ASN A 345 -16.54 -50.27 5.14
C ASN A 345 -18.05 -50.58 5.03
N GLY A 346 -18.84 -49.76 4.38
CA GLY A 346 -20.25 -50.04 4.01
C GLY A 346 -21.27 -49.65 5.07
N VAL A 347 -20.88 -48.99 6.15
CA VAL A 347 -21.81 -48.46 7.17
C VAL A 347 -22.32 -47.09 6.75
N PRO A 348 -23.62 -46.81 6.70
CA PRO A 348 -24.13 -45.49 6.41
C PRO A 348 -23.61 -44.42 7.39
N PHE A 349 -23.33 -43.23 6.92
CA PHE A 349 -22.80 -42.14 7.75
C PHE A 349 -23.79 -41.68 8.83
N ARG A 350 -25.10 -41.82 8.56
CA ARG A 350 -26.23 -41.55 9.47
C ARG A 350 -27.19 -42.72 9.48
#